data_2459a7d48cf567b6028914c5c119334c
#
_entry.id   2459a7d48cf567b6028914c5c119334c
#
_cell.length_a   1.000
_cell.length_b   1.000
_cell.length_c   1.000
_cell.angle_alpha   90.00
_cell.angle_beta   90.00
_cell.angle_gamma   90.00
#
_symmetry.space_group_name_H-M   'P 1'
#
loop_
_entity.id
_entity.type
_entity.pdbx_description
1 polymer ?
#
loop_
_entity_poly.entity_id
_entity_poly.type
_entity_poly.pdbx_seq_one_letter_code
_entity_poly.pdbx_strand_id
1 'polypeptide(L)'
;MRFTLRPIAALVFALVTTSCTPEAVVAPAVSVEQTTFATALGVNLASMTKTATGLYYQDTPAGTGAAAVSGNHVTVHYTGYLPNGTTIDTSIGKTAFGFTLGAGSVIKGWDEGMVGMRVGGTRKLVIPAELAYGGAAVGPIPANSVLVFQIQLISIP
;
A
#
# COMPACT_ATOMS: atom_id res chain seq x y z
N MET A 1 -38.86 -77.29 -9.81
CA MET A 1 -38.93 -75.81 -9.75
C MET A 1 -37.92 -75.32 -8.70
N ARG A 2 -36.81 -74.76 -9.13
CA ARG A 2 -35.77 -74.24 -8.24
C ARG A 2 -35.82 -72.70 -8.26
N PHE A 3 -36.23 -72.10 -7.13
CA PHE A 3 -36.20 -70.65 -6.95
C PHE A 3 -34.80 -70.25 -6.43
N THR A 4 -34.08 -69.52 -7.20
CA THR A 4 -32.82 -68.92 -6.81
C THR A 4 -33.10 -67.58 -6.19
N LEU A 5 -32.83 -67.36 -4.90
CA LEU A 5 -32.82 -66.08 -4.19
C LEU A 5 -31.58 -65.30 -4.62
N ARG A 6 -31.79 -64.13 -5.13
CA ARG A 6 -30.73 -63.12 -5.36
C ARG A 6 -30.56 -62.24 -4.11
N PRO A 7 -29.36 -62.02 -3.62
CA PRO A 7 -29.15 -61.02 -2.51
C PRO A 7 -29.25 -59.61 -3.02
N ILE A 8 -30.03 -58.79 -2.31
CA ILE A 8 -30.15 -57.37 -2.49
C ILE A 8 -28.88 -56.72 -1.83
N ALA A 9 -27.99 -56.14 -2.62
CA ALA A 9 -26.88 -55.36 -2.13
C ALA A 9 -27.39 -53.99 -1.64
N ALA A 10 -27.33 -53.78 -0.33
CA ALA A 10 -27.61 -52.47 0.28
C ALA A 10 -26.47 -51.49 -0.02
N LEU A 11 -26.78 -50.50 -0.86
CA LEU A 11 -25.87 -49.39 -1.17
C LEU A 11 -25.88 -48.39 0.01
N VAL A 12 -24.88 -48.44 0.84
CA VAL A 12 -24.67 -47.44 1.91
C VAL A 12 -24.19 -46.15 1.25
N PHE A 13 -25.07 -45.14 1.18
CA PHE A 13 -24.75 -43.81 0.72
C PHE A 13 -24.09 -43.05 1.89
N ALA A 14 -22.77 -42.95 1.91
CA ALA A 14 -22.04 -42.10 2.86
C ALA A 14 -22.27 -40.66 2.48
N LEU A 15 -23.07 -39.94 3.27
CA LEU A 15 -23.13 -38.45 3.19
C LEU A 15 -21.79 -37.88 3.66
N VAL A 16 -20.96 -37.46 2.73
CA VAL A 16 -19.82 -36.60 3.01
C VAL A 16 -20.37 -35.19 3.20
N THR A 17 -20.54 -34.77 4.46
CA THR A 17 -20.78 -33.35 4.79
C THR A 17 -19.47 -32.56 4.62
N THR A 18 -19.28 -31.99 3.45
CA THR A 18 -18.26 -30.96 3.26
C THR A 18 -18.65 -29.73 4.08
N SER A 19 -18.03 -29.58 5.24
CA SER A 19 -18.09 -28.37 6.04
C SER A 19 -17.37 -27.26 5.25
N CYS A 20 -18.14 -26.46 4.52
CA CYS A 20 -17.65 -25.25 3.87
C CYS A 20 -17.51 -24.21 4.97
N THR A 21 -16.32 -24.09 5.59
CA THR A 21 -15.97 -22.90 6.35
C THR A 21 -15.87 -21.75 5.33
N PRO A 22 -16.60 -20.65 5.51
CA PRO A 22 -16.38 -19.48 4.66
C PRO A 22 -14.99 -18.95 4.95
N GLU A 23 -14.03 -19.30 4.10
CA GLU A 23 -12.75 -18.61 4.04
C GLU A 23 -13.07 -17.16 3.72
N ALA A 24 -12.71 -16.24 4.62
CA ALA A 24 -12.90 -14.82 4.40
C ALA A 24 -12.13 -14.47 3.11
N VAL A 25 -12.85 -14.27 2.03
CA VAL A 25 -12.28 -13.83 0.75
C VAL A 25 -11.75 -12.42 0.98
N VAL A 26 -10.48 -12.32 1.37
CA VAL A 26 -9.77 -11.04 1.37
C VAL A 26 -9.74 -10.60 -0.08
N ALA A 27 -10.44 -9.51 -0.39
CA ALA A 27 -10.42 -8.96 -1.72
C ALA A 27 -8.96 -8.74 -2.16
N PRO A 28 -8.57 -9.15 -3.38
CA PRO A 28 -7.21 -8.98 -3.85
C PRO A 28 -6.81 -7.51 -3.77
N ALA A 29 -5.54 -7.24 -3.44
CA ALA A 29 -5.02 -5.88 -3.43
C ALA A 29 -5.18 -5.28 -4.84
N VAL A 30 -5.79 -4.11 -4.92
CA VAL A 30 -5.94 -3.39 -6.18
C VAL A 30 -4.57 -2.80 -6.52
N SER A 31 -4.07 -3.08 -7.74
CA SER A 31 -2.80 -2.49 -8.17
C SER A 31 -2.91 -0.98 -8.35
N VAL A 32 -1.77 -0.28 -8.29
CA VAL A 32 -1.73 1.17 -8.50
C VAL A 32 -2.32 1.54 -9.87
N GLU A 33 -2.06 0.76 -10.91
CA GLU A 33 -2.52 0.99 -12.28
C GLU A 33 -4.04 0.81 -12.45
N GLN A 34 -4.67 0.01 -11.60
CA GLN A 34 -6.11 -0.22 -11.60
C GLN A 34 -6.87 0.74 -10.69
N THR A 35 -6.12 1.57 -9.95
CA THR A 35 -6.69 2.52 -8.99
C THR A 35 -7.13 3.80 -9.69
N THR A 36 -8.38 4.22 -9.44
CA THR A 36 -8.86 5.54 -9.87
C THR A 36 -8.50 6.58 -8.81
N PHE A 37 -7.79 7.63 -9.22
CA PHE A 37 -7.38 8.71 -8.34
C PHE A 37 -8.27 9.94 -8.52
N ALA A 38 -8.62 10.59 -7.40
CA ALA A 38 -9.30 11.87 -7.45
C ALA A 38 -8.44 12.91 -8.18
N THR A 39 -9.04 13.70 -9.05
CA THR A 39 -8.34 14.71 -9.87
C THR A 39 -7.55 15.71 -9.03
N ALA A 40 -8.05 16.04 -7.83
CA ALA A 40 -7.37 16.95 -6.89
C ALA A 40 -5.99 16.44 -6.42
N LEU A 41 -5.73 15.13 -6.47
CA LEU A 41 -4.43 14.55 -6.12
C LEU A 41 -3.37 14.79 -7.21
N GLY A 42 -3.78 15.13 -8.43
CA GLY A 42 -2.86 15.37 -9.56
C GLY A 42 -1.95 14.17 -9.84
N VAL A 43 -2.46 12.94 -9.70
CA VAL A 43 -1.70 11.71 -10.01
C VAL A 43 -1.79 11.46 -11.52
N ASN A 44 -0.63 11.43 -12.17
CA ASN A 44 -0.49 11.02 -13.57
C ASN A 44 0.63 9.98 -13.67
N LEU A 45 0.27 8.71 -13.59
CA LEU A 45 1.22 7.59 -13.58
C LEU A 45 2.16 7.59 -14.79
N ALA A 46 1.70 8.09 -15.95
CA ALA A 46 2.50 8.13 -17.16
C ALA A 46 3.70 9.10 -17.06
N SER A 47 3.61 10.12 -16.17
CA SER A 47 4.68 11.09 -15.92
C SER A 47 5.50 10.79 -14.66
N MET A 48 5.18 9.72 -13.95
CA MET A 48 5.85 9.30 -12.72
C MET A 48 6.88 8.19 -13.00
N THR A 49 7.92 8.14 -12.20
CA THR A 49 8.88 7.02 -12.23
C THR A 49 8.33 5.85 -11.43
N LYS A 50 8.28 4.66 -12.05
CA LYS A 50 7.91 3.41 -11.40
C LYS A 50 9.14 2.65 -10.93
N THR A 51 9.12 2.18 -9.70
CA THR A 51 10.16 1.28 -9.15
C THR A 51 9.83 -0.19 -9.47
N ALA A 52 10.80 -1.08 -9.25
CA ALA A 52 10.62 -2.52 -9.43
C ALA A 52 9.56 -3.12 -8.48
N THR A 53 9.32 -2.48 -7.34
CA THR A 53 8.33 -2.90 -6.32
C THR A 53 6.91 -2.39 -6.61
N GLY A 54 6.73 -1.61 -7.69
CA GLY A 54 5.43 -1.05 -8.08
C GLY A 54 5.07 0.28 -7.41
N LEU A 55 6.00 0.90 -6.68
CA LEU A 55 5.84 2.26 -6.18
C LEU A 55 6.04 3.26 -7.32
N TYR A 56 5.27 4.34 -7.32
CA TYR A 56 5.46 5.45 -8.24
C TYR A 56 5.85 6.71 -7.48
N TYR A 57 6.78 7.50 -8.06
CA TYR A 57 7.16 8.78 -7.49
C TYR A 57 7.40 9.87 -8.54
N GLN A 58 7.27 11.12 -8.11
CA GLN A 58 7.53 12.30 -8.92
C GLN A 58 7.95 13.46 -8.03
N ASP A 59 9.04 14.14 -8.38
CA ASP A 59 9.49 15.37 -7.72
C ASP A 59 8.83 16.60 -8.34
N THR A 60 8.19 17.44 -7.50
CA THR A 60 7.50 18.67 -7.94
C THR A 60 7.48 19.73 -6.82
N PRO A 61 8.49 20.63 -6.74
CA PRO A 61 9.76 20.64 -7.46
C PRO A 61 10.78 19.64 -6.92
N ALA A 62 11.80 19.33 -7.72
CA ALA A 62 13.00 18.69 -7.21
C ALA A 62 13.76 19.67 -6.32
N GLY A 63 14.25 19.20 -5.17
CA GLY A 63 15.11 19.99 -4.30
C GLY A 63 16.51 20.20 -4.88
N THR A 64 17.25 21.15 -4.32
CA THR A 64 18.62 21.47 -4.73
C THR A 64 19.67 21.11 -3.66
N GLY A 65 19.20 20.76 -2.44
CA GLY A 65 20.08 20.42 -1.33
C GLY A 65 20.63 18.99 -1.39
N ALA A 66 21.16 18.52 -0.26
CA ALA A 66 21.68 17.15 -0.11
C ALA A 66 20.63 16.12 -0.46
N ALA A 67 21.06 15.02 -1.10
CA ALA A 67 20.17 13.89 -1.41
C ALA A 67 20.06 12.96 -0.19
N ALA A 68 18.84 12.51 0.11
CA ALA A 68 18.58 11.56 1.17
C ALA A 68 19.08 10.16 0.78
N VAL A 69 19.82 9.54 1.67
CA VAL A 69 20.27 8.13 1.54
C VAL A 69 19.83 7.35 2.77
N SER A 70 19.74 6.03 2.62
CA SER A 70 19.45 5.15 3.77
C SER A 70 20.44 5.38 4.90
N GLY A 71 19.92 5.46 6.13
CA GLY A 71 20.69 5.80 7.34
C GLY A 71 20.65 7.29 7.72
N ASN A 72 20.27 8.19 6.81
CA ASN A 72 20.10 9.60 7.18
C ASN A 72 18.91 9.79 8.13
N HIS A 73 19.10 10.64 9.13
CA HIS A 73 17.97 11.23 9.85
C HIS A 73 17.37 12.33 8.97
N VAL A 74 16.09 12.24 8.66
CA VAL A 74 15.41 13.20 7.78
C VAL A 74 14.27 13.87 8.54
N THR A 75 14.03 15.14 8.22
CA THR A 75 12.88 15.89 8.73
C THR A 75 12.00 16.30 7.58
N VAL A 76 10.71 16.02 7.67
CA VAL A 76 9.74 16.21 6.58
C VAL A 76 8.44 16.88 7.05
N HIS A 77 7.78 17.57 6.13
CA HIS A 77 6.34 17.76 6.17
C HIS A 77 5.67 16.85 5.17
N TYR A 78 4.48 16.35 5.51
CA TYR A 78 3.74 15.45 4.63
C TYR A 78 2.22 15.61 4.76
N THR A 79 1.53 15.15 3.73
CA THR A 79 0.10 14.84 3.77
C THR A 79 -0.15 13.54 3.03
N GLY A 80 -0.86 12.62 3.67
CA GLY A 80 -1.27 11.33 3.12
C GLY A 80 -2.75 11.33 2.76
N TYR A 81 -3.07 10.64 1.68
CA TYR A 81 -4.42 10.55 1.13
C TYR A 81 -4.77 9.12 0.73
N LEU A 82 -6.06 8.80 0.83
CA LEU A 82 -6.67 7.71 0.06
C LEU A 82 -6.81 8.12 -1.42
N PRO A 83 -6.97 7.18 -2.35
CA PRO A 83 -7.13 7.48 -3.77
C PRO A 83 -8.30 8.42 -4.08
N ASN A 84 -9.36 8.38 -3.29
CA ASN A 84 -10.53 9.25 -3.44
C ASN A 84 -10.30 10.70 -2.98
N GLY A 85 -9.08 11.04 -2.51
CA GLY A 85 -8.73 12.37 -2.02
C GLY A 85 -8.95 12.60 -0.53
N THR A 86 -9.48 11.61 0.21
CA THR A 86 -9.65 11.72 1.66
C THR A 86 -8.28 11.79 2.34
N THR A 87 -8.04 12.85 3.12
CA THR A 87 -6.81 12.97 3.94
C THR A 87 -6.84 11.96 5.06
N ILE A 88 -5.77 11.17 5.19
CA ILE A 88 -5.61 10.15 6.24
C ILE A 88 -4.74 10.65 7.39
N ASP A 89 -3.71 11.45 7.08
CA ASP A 89 -2.83 12.08 8.07
C ASP A 89 -2.07 13.26 7.44
N THR A 90 -1.64 14.21 8.29
CA THR A 90 -0.83 15.36 7.87
C THR A 90 -0.02 15.93 9.02
N SER A 91 1.19 16.37 8.73
CA SER A 91 2.03 17.18 9.60
C SER A 91 1.93 18.68 9.31
N ILE A 92 1.17 19.10 8.30
CA ILE A 92 0.98 20.53 7.99
C ILE A 92 0.26 21.21 9.15
N GLY A 93 0.81 22.32 9.62
CA GLY A 93 0.32 23.04 10.80
C GLY A 93 0.72 22.41 12.14
N LYS A 94 1.55 21.37 12.12
CA LYS A 94 2.13 20.69 13.29
C LYS A 94 3.66 20.71 13.20
N THR A 95 4.34 20.15 14.20
CA THR A 95 5.79 19.93 14.16
C THR A 95 6.16 19.01 12.99
N ALA A 96 7.22 19.34 12.28
CA ALA A 96 7.76 18.49 11.22
C ALA A 96 8.15 17.11 11.78
N PHE A 97 7.93 16.08 10.99
CA PHE A 97 8.16 14.70 11.39
C PHE A 97 9.59 14.29 11.08
N GLY A 98 10.31 13.79 12.09
CA GLY A 98 11.68 13.29 11.95
C GLY A 98 11.75 11.78 12.10
N PHE A 99 12.55 11.12 11.24
CA PHE A 99 12.82 9.69 11.34
C PHE A 99 14.12 9.32 10.61
N THR A 100 14.62 8.11 10.86
CA THR A 100 15.81 7.59 10.15
C THR A 100 15.36 6.79 8.94
N LEU A 101 15.76 7.22 7.75
CA LEU A 101 15.41 6.61 6.47
C LEU A 101 16.02 5.21 6.34
N GLY A 102 15.21 4.23 5.96
CA GLY A 102 15.65 2.84 5.80
C GLY A 102 15.75 2.04 7.10
N ALA A 103 15.32 2.62 8.25
CA ALA A 103 15.35 1.93 9.53
C ALA A 103 14.08 1.11 9.84
N GLY A 104 13.09 1.11 8.95
CA GLY A 104 11.81 0.40 9.16
C GLY A 104 10.91 1.06 10.21
N SER A 105 11.15 2.33 10.55
CA SER A 105 10.33 3.10 11.49
C SER A 105 9.08 3.70 10.84
N VAL A 106 9.01 3.66 9.53
CA VAL A 106 7.90 4.11 8.68
C VAL A 106 7.49 2.99 7.72
N ILE A 107 6.42 3.18 6.94
CA ILE A 107 6.01 2.21 5.92
C ILE A 107 7.13 2.03 4.86
N LYS A 108 7.24 0.81 4.30
CA LYS A 108 8.29 0.47 3.32
C LYS A 108 8.32 1.42 2.13
N GLY A 109 7.16 1.88 1.68
CA GLY A 109 7.05 2.82 0.58
C GLY A 109 7.71 4.18 0.86
N TRP A 110 7.81 4.61 2.12
CA TRP A 110 8.58 5.80 2.48
C TRP A 110 10.08 5.52 2.51
N ASP A 111 10.48 4.41 3.15
CA ASP A 111 11.90 4.02 3.22
C ASP A 111 12.50 3.83 1.81
N GLU A 112 11.72 3.33 0.86
CA GLU A 112 12.13 3.18 -0.53
C GLU A 112 11.98 4.49 -1.32
N GLY A 113 10.79 5.08 -1.26
CA GLY A 113 10.39 6.19 -2.14
C GLY A 113 11.10 7.50 -1.85
N MET A 114 11.67 7.69 -0.67
CA MET A 114 12.37 8.92 -0.31
C MET A 114 13.87 8.89 -0.62
N VAL A 115 14.45 7.73 -0.92
CA VAL A 115 15.86 7.63 -1.33
C VAL A 115 16.08 8.49 -2.58
N GLY A 116 17.17 9.26 -2.58
CA GLY A 116 17.53 10.19 -3.66
C GLY A 116 16.72 11.49 -3.69
N MET A 117 15.72 11.68 -2.81
CA MET A 117 15.03 12.95 -2.66
C MET A 117 15.98 14.02 -2.12
N ARG A 118 15.92 15.22 -2.67
CA ARG A 118 16.81 16.33 -2.25
C ARG A 118 16.12 17.29 -1.30
N VAL A 119 16.87 17.80 -0.33
CA VAL A 119 16.41 18.84 0.60
C VAL A 119 15.85 20.04 -0.17
N GLY A 120 14.73 20.57 0.30
CA GLY A 120 13.96 21.64 -0.32
C GLY A 120 13.01 21.17 -1.43
N GLY A 121 13.03 19.88 -1.77
CA GLY A 121 12.12 19.30 -2.75
C GLY A 121 10.80 18.81 -2.14
N THR A 122 9.83 18.61 -3.02
CA THR A 122 8.56 17.94 -2.72
C THR A 122 8.43 16.73 -3.64
N ARG A 123 8.14 15.57 -3.06
CA ARG A 123 7.93 14.31 -3.78
C ARG A 123 6.53 13.80 -3.54
N LYS A 124 5.86 13.45 -4.62
CA LYS A 124 4.63 12.67 -4.58
C LYS A 124 4.99 11.20 -4.67
N LEU A 125 4.44 10.38 -3.76
CA LEU A 125 4.53 8.93 -3.77
C LEU A 125 3.14 8.35 -4.00
N VAL A 126 3.03 7.34 -4.86
CA VAL A 126 1.86 6.47 -4.96
C VAL A 126 2.32 5.07 -4.56
N ILE A 127 1.83 4.61 -3.42
CA ILE A 127 2.37 3.47 -2.70
C ILE A 127 1.36 2.32 -2.78
N PRO A 128 1.70 1.17 -3.37
CA PRO A 128 0.85 -0.01 -3.34
C PRO A 128 0.67 -0.53 -1.91
N ALA A 129 -0.41 -1.25 -1.66
CA ALA A 129 -0.77 -1.73 -0.34
C ALA A 129 0.34 -2.54 0.35
N GLU A 130 1.08 -3.34 -0.40
CA GLU A 130 2.15 -4.22 0.08
C GLU A 130 3.35 -3.45 0.66
N LEU A 131 3.55 -2.21 0.21
CA LEU A 131 4.57 -1.29 0.73
C LEU A 131 4.01 -0.33 1.78
N ALA A 132 2.74 -0.45 2.14
CA ALA A 132 2.04 0.32 3.15
C ALA A 132 1.54 -0.60 4.28
N TYR A 133 0.23 -0.77 4.42
CA TYR A 133 -0.39 -1.55 5.51
C TYR A 133 -0.92 -2.92 5.05
N GLY A 134 -0.80 -3.26 3.76
CA GLY A 134 -1.21 -4.56 3.22
C GLY A 134 -2.67 -4.86 3.46
N GLY A 135 -2.95 -6.09 3.84
CA GLY A 135 -4.31 -6.58 4.15
C GLY A 135 -4.88 -6.12 5.49
N ALA A 136 -4.17 -5.25 6.23
CA ALA A 136 -4.65 -4.72 7.51
C ALA A 136 -5.36 -3.36 7.31
N ALA A 137 -6.51 -3.19 7.96
CA ALA A 137 -7.13 -1.88 8.11
C ALA A 137 -6.48 -1.13 9.27
N VAL A 138 -6.10 0.14 9.08
CA VAL A 138 -5.42 0.97 10.10
C VAL A 138 -6.10 2.33 10.19
N GLY A 139 -6.79 2.59 11.30
CA GLY A 139 -7.55 3.82 11.48
C GLY A 139 -8.53 4.06 10.32
N PRO A 140 -8.44 5.19 9.60
CA PRO A 140 -9.32 5.49 8.47
C PRO A 140 -8.92 4.77 7.16
N ILE A 141 -7.82 3.99 7.17
CA ILE A 141 -7.26 3.34 5.99
C ILE A 141 -7.85 1.93 5.86
N PRO A 142 -8.63 1.61 4.82
CA PRO A 142 -9.12 0.27 4.56
C PRO A 142 -7.97 -0.71 4.25
N ALA A 143 -8.22 -2.01 4.45
CA ALA A 143 -7.33 -3.06 4.00
C ALA A 143 -7.07 -2.96 2.48
N ASN A 144 -5.88 -3.33 2.04
CA ASN A 144 -5.46 -3.36 0.64
C ASN A 144 -5.55 -2.00 -0.07
N SER A 145 -5.38 -0.90 0.67
CA SER A 145 -5.45 0.46 0.10
C SER A 145 -4.12 0.88 -0.53
N VAL A 146 -4.20 1.39 -1.75
CA VAL A 146 -3.16 2.25 -2.34
C VAL A 146 -3.18 3.58 -1.60
N LEU A 147 -2.01 4.14 -1.31
CA LEU A 147 -1.87 5.43 -0.63
C LEU A 147 -1.15 6.44 -1.50
N VAL A 148 -1.54 7.70 -1.39
CA VAL A 148 -0.87 8.82 -2.05
C VAL A 148 -0.30 9.72 -0.97
N PHE A 149 1.01 9.99 -1.02
CA PHE A 149 1.66 10.93 -0.12
C PHE A 149 2.29 12.08 -0.90
N GLN A 150 2.15 13.27 -0.36
CA GLN A 150 2.95 14.43 -0.75
C GLN A 150 3.89 14.74 0.39
N ILE A 151 5.20 14.68 0.14
CA ILE A 151 6.24 14.80 1.16
C ILE A 151 7.19 15.91 0.76
N GLN A 152 7.43 16.83 1.67
CA GLN A 152 8.45 17.90 1.54
C GLN A 152 9.63 17.55 2.45
N LEU A 153 10.83 17.42 1.89
CA LEU A 153 12.06 17.19 2.64
C LEU A 153 12.63 18.53 3.11
N ILE A 154 12.61 18.74 4.42
CA ILE A 154 13.01 20.00 5.05
C ILE A 154 14.52 20.01 5.30
N SER A 155 15.05 18.95 5.94
CA SER A 155 16.46 18.87 6.29
C SER A 155 16.96 17.46 6.44
N ILE A 156 18.27 17.33 6.31
CA ILE A 156 19.09 16.17 6.69
C ILE A 156 20.17 16.78 7.59
N PRO A 157 20.08 16.59 8.94
CA PRO A 157 21.08 17.12 9.89
C PRO A 157 22.44 16.41 9.77
#